data_b01db993c11ac88880a4c6debccbff32
#
_entry.id   b01db993c11ac88880a4c6debccbff32
#
_cell.length_a   1.000
_cell.length_b   1.000
_cell.length_c   1.000
_cell.angle_alpha   90.00
_cell.angle_beta   90.00
_cell.angle_gamma   90.00
#
_symmetry.space_group_name_H-M   'P 1'
#
loop_
_entity.id
_entity.type
_entity.pdbx_description
1 polymer ?
#
loop_
_entity_poly.entity_id
_entity_poly.type
_entity_poly.pdbx_seq_one_letter_code
_entity_poly.pdbx_strand_id
1 'polypeptide(L)'
;DEITSIANNSRNKILSGLLRNVLEPNLGLTGTGQEVSIMRSTLVRKEVLLDDLEGTRINLAPSDKLMKGVLDAIVSFVMDAKRKGTASFDQLYNVLTAPEYHMGIRSGVIPIYIAAVFHEFSEEIILQNDLGQLPLSADTLQMINACPEDYTLVFLEWNPEKQEFVSKLSEIFSNYVIEAEKNFSAYDFAAFAMKRWYLSLPRYAK
;
A
#
# COMPACT_ATOMS: atom_id res chain seq x y z
N ASP A 1 20.54 8.21 -6.22
CA ASP A 1 20.86 6.87 -6.77
C ASP A 1 19.77 6.50 -7.77
N GLU A 2 20.07 6.57 -9.08
CA GLU A 2 19.15 6.08 -10.12
C GLU A 2 18.95 4.58 -9.94
N ILE A 3 17.74 4.20 -9.58
CA ILE A 3 17.35 2.78 -9.55
C ILE A 3 17.19 2.32 -10.98
N THR A 4 17.90 1.28 -11.37
CA THR A 4 17.78 0.70 -12.72
C THR A 4 16.34 0.26 -13.00
N SER A 5 15.93 0.24 -14.28
CA SER A 5 14.58 -0.21 -14.70
C SER A 5 14.25 -1.63 -14.20
N ILE A 6 15.25 -2.50 -14.12
CA ILE A 6 15.11 -3.86 -13.60
C ILE A 6 14.81 -3.85 -12.10
N ALA A 7 15.49 -3.01 -11.33
CA ALA A 7 15.23 -2.87 -9.89
C ALA A 7 13.84 -2.26 -9.62
N ASN A 8 13.39 -1.32 -10.44
CA ASN A 8 12.04 -0.78 -10.39
C ASN A 8 10.97 -1.86 -10.65
N ASN A 9 11.16 -2.68 -11.68
CA ASN A 9 10.24 -3.78 -11.99
C ASN A 9 10.20 -4.82 -10.86
N SER A 10 11.36 -5.15 -10.29
CA SER A 10 11.45 -6.08 -9.16
C SER A 10 10.73 -5.53 -7.92
N ARG A 11 10.91 -4.23 -7.63
CA ARG A 11 10.21 -3.56 -6.54
C ARG A 11 8.70 -3.54 -6.78
N ASN A 12 8.24 -3.23 -7.99
CA ASN A 12 6.81 -3.23 -8.33
C ASN A 12 6.14 -4.57 -8.07
N LYS A 13 6.80 -5.69 -8.39
CA LYS A 13 6.27 -7.02 -8.08
C LYS A 13 6.09 -7.24 -6.57
N ILE A 14 7.06 -6.78 -5.77
CA ILE A 14 6.98 -6.88 -4.30
C ILE A 14 5.84 -6.02 -3.77
N LEU A 15 5.74 -4.76 -4.21
CA LEU A 15 4.68 -3.84 -3.83
C LEU A 15 3.29 -4.41 -4.19
N SER A 16 3.14 -4.93 -5.41
CA SER A 16 1.88 -5.54 -5.85
C SER A 16 1.50 -6.77 -5.02
N GLY A 17 2.49 -7.53 -4.55
CA GLY A 17 2.26 -8.66 -3.64
C GLY A 17 1.83 -8.23 -2.24
N LEU A 18 2.45 -7.17 -1.69
CA LEU A 18 2.11 -6.62 -0.37
C LEU A 18 0.74 -5.94 -0.33
N LEU A 19 0.31 -5.34 -1.44
CA LEU A 19 -0.94 -4.58 -1.53
C LEU A 19 -2.17 -5.45 -1.89
N ARG A 20 -2.04 -6.77 -1.88
CA ARG A 20 -3.18 -7.69 -2.00
C ARG A 20 -3.95 -7.77 -0.68
N ASN A 21 -5.27 -7.92 -0.75
CA ASN A 21 -6.09 -8.12 0.47
C ASN A 21 -5.70 -9.37 1.26
N VAL A 22 -5.27 -10.42 0.56
CA VAL A 22 -4.77 -11.64 1.17
C VAL A 22 -3.32 -11.84 0.72
N LEU A 23 -2.42 -11.93 1.68
CA LEU A 23 -1.01 -12.18 1.39
C LEU A 23 -0.81 -13.65 0.99
N GLU A 24 -0.12 -13.83 -0.13
CA GLU A 24 0.31 -15.16 -0.56
C GLU A 24 1.70 -15.50 0.00
N PRO A 25 2.03 -16.79 0.21
CA PRO A 25 3.38 -17.20 0.57
C PRO A 25 4.43 -16.59 -0.35
N ASN A 26 5.48 -16.03 0.24
CA ASN A 26 6.50 -15.26 -0.49
C ASN A 26 5.92 -14.15 -1.40
N LEU A 27 4.76 -13.57 -1.08
CA LEU A 27 4.03 -12.58 -1.88
C LEU A 27 3.67 -13.07 -3.30
N GLY A 28 3.51 -14.38 -3.49
CA GLY A 28 3.28 -15.01 -4.79
C GLY A 28 4.52 -15.03 -5.70
N LEU A 29 5.70 -14.63 -5.20
CA LEU A 29 6.94 -14.61 -5.98
C LEU A 29 7.60 -15.99 -5.98
N THR A 30 8.01 -16.45 -7.16
CA THR A 30 8.61 -17.78 -7.35
C THR A 30 9.99 -17.67 -7.99
N GLY A 31 10.81 -18.74 -7.83
CA GLY A 31 12.14 -18.83 -8.43
C GLY A 31 13.23 -18.09 -7.66
N THR A 32 14.25 -17.61 -8.37
CA THR A 32 15.47 -17.00 -7.82
C THR A 32 15.75 -15.60 -8.39
N GLY A 33 14.70 -14.94 -8.88
CA GLY A 33 14.80 -13.60 -9.46
C GLY A 33 15.25 -12.53 -8.47
N GLN A 34 15.56 -11.35 -8.99
CA GLN A 34 16.00 -10.21 -8.19
C GLN A 34 14.92 -9.81 -7.17
N GLU A 35 13.64 -9.85 -7.56
CA GLU A 35 12.49 -9.57 -6.70
C GLU A 35 12.44 -10.49 -5.48
N VAL A 36 12.72 -11.79 -5.66
CA VAL A 36 12.76 -12.75 -4.56
C VAL A 36 13.93 -12.45 -3.60
N SER A 37 15.09 -12.08 -4.15
CA SER A 37 16.26 -11.71 -3.34
C SER A 37 16.02 -10.44 -2.54
N ILE A 38 15.41 -9.42 -3.15
CA ILE A 38 15.05 -8.16 -2.48
C ILE A 38 14.01 -8.45 -1.39
N MET A 39 12.92 -9.15 -1.71
CA MET A 39 11.86 -9.50 -0.77
C MET A 39 12.43 -10.24 0.45
N ARG A 40 13.27 -11.26 0.23
CA ARG A 40 13.91 -12.01 1.32
C ARG A 40 14.82 -11.15 2.19
N SER A 41 15.60 -10.25 1.59
CA SER A 41 16.54 -9.41 2.33
C SER A 41 15.85 -8.27 3.11
N THR A 42 14.78 -7.71 2.55
CA THR A 42 14.08 -6.55 3.14
C THR A 42 12.95 -6.95 4.08
N LEU A 43 12.22 -8.03 3.77
CA LEU A 43 11.03 -8.41 4.52
C LEU A 43 11.23 -9.67 5.37
N VAL A 44 11.65 -10.80 4.75
CA VAL A 44 11.72 -12.08 5.48
C VAL A 44 12.83 -12.08 6.52
N ARG A 45 14.07 -11.74 6.14
CA ARG A 45 15.22 -11.70 7.07
C ARG A 45 15.08 -10.62 8.14
N LYS A 46 14.24 -9.63 7.91
CA LYS A 46 13.93 -8.56 8.87
C LYS A 46 12.68 -8.85 9.68
N GLU A 47 12.11 -10.03 9.55
CA GLU A 47 10.92 -10.49 10.28
C GLU A 47 9.70 -9.58 10.05
N VAL A 48 9.65 -8.83 8.93
CA VAL A 48 8.50 -7.98 8.55
C VAL A 48 7.43 -8.81 7.87
N LEU A 49 7.82 -9.79 7.05
CA LEU A 49 6.92 -10.77 6.44
C LEU A 49 7.17 -12.13 7.10
N LEU A 50 6.15 -12.67 7.74
CA LEU A 50 6.16 -14.00 8.33
C LEU A 50 5.31 -14.95 7.49
N ASP A 51 5.81 -16.15 7.31
CA ASP A 51 5.13 -17.23 6.58
C ASP A 51 5.28 -18.52 7.38
N ASP A 52 4.24 -18.88 8.12
CA ASP A 52 4.22 -20.01 9.03
C ASP A 52 2.86 -20.76 8.96
N LEU A 53 2.61 -21.65 9.93
CA LEU A 53 1.39 -22.47 9.99
C LEU A 53 0.10 -21.65 10.13
N GLU A 54 0.20 -20.41 10.60
CA GLU A 54 -0.93 -19.49 10.72
C GLU A 54 -1.20 -18.72 9.40
N GLY A 55 -0.31 -18.85 8.42
CA GLY A 55 -0.37 -18.21 7.12
C GLY A 55 0.68 -17.11 6.93
N THR A 56 0.55 -16.38 5.83
CA THR A 56 1.43 -15.25 5.50
C THR A 56 0.85 -13.97 6.09
N ARG A 57 1.65 -13.23 6.87
CA ARG A 57 1.23 -11.99 7.53
C ARG A 57 2.35 -10.97 7.67
N ILE A 58 1.98 -9.72 7.87
CA ILE A 58 2.90 -8.64 8.23
C ILE A 58 3.12 -8.64 9.75
N ASN A 59 4.38 -8.49 10.15
CA ASN A 59 4.77 -8.31 11.54
C ASN A 59 5.30 -6.90 11.75
N LEU A 60 4.53 -6.09 12.45
CA LEU A 60 4.90 -4.71 12.78
C LEU A 60 5.83 -4.59 14.00
N ALA A 61 6.15 -5.69 14.66
CA ALA A 61 7.01 -5.73 15.84
C ALA A 61 8.19 -6.71 15.67
N PRO A 62 9.06 -6.53 14.65
CA PRO A 62 10.22 -7.39 14.45
C PRO A 62 11.22 -7.26 15.61
N SER A 63 12.09 -8.27 15.78
CA SER A 63 13.11 -8.28 16.82
C SER A 63 14.24 -7.26 16.60
N ASP A 64 14.52 -6.92 15.34
CA ASP A 64 15.48 -5.87 14.95
C ASP A 64 14.96 -4.49 15.36
N LYS A 65 15.62 -3.85 16.33
CA LYS A 65 15.21 -2.55 16.88
C LYS A 65 15.19 -1.43 15.83
N LEU A 66 16.13 -1.45 14.87
CA LEU A 66 16.14 -0.46 13.80
C LEU A 66 14.92 -0.63 12.89
N MET A 67 14.66 -1.86 12.49
CA MET A 67 13.50 -2.16 11.63
C MET A 67 12.19 -1.85 12.35
N LYS A 68 12.09 -2.21 13.63
CA LYS A 68 10.94 -1.82 14.45
C LYS A 68 10.75 -0.31 14.47
N GLY A 69 11.81 0.47 14.66
CA GLY A 69 11.76 1.95 14.61
C GLY A 69 11.26 2.48 13.28
N VAL A 70 11.67 1.87 12.15
CA VAL A 70 11.19 2.23 10.81
C VAL A 70 9.69 1.97 10.67
N LEU A 71 9.22 0.81 11.08
CA LEU A 71 7.79 0.47 11.02
C LEU A 71 6.97 1.34 11.97
N ASP A 72 7.46 1.58 13.19
CA ASP A 72 6.81 2.47 14.17
C ASP A 72 6.68 3.91 13.62
N ALA A 73 7.67 4.41 12.88
CA ALA A 73 7.61 5.73 12.25
C ALA A 73 6.51 5.79 11.18
N ILE A 74 6.37 4.74 10.36
CA ILE A 74 5.32 4.67 9.34
C ILE A 74 3.94 4.51 9.99
N VAL A 75 3.81 3.68 11.02
CA VAL A 75 2.56 3.56 11.80
C VAL A 75 2.19 4.90 12.44
N SER A 76 3.16 5.61 13.03
CA SER A 76 2.94 6.94 13.62
C SER A 76 2.46 7.94 12.57
N PHE A 77 2.98 7.88 11.36
CA PHE A 77 2.53 8.70 10.24
C PHE A 77 1.05 8.44 9.89
N VAL A 78 0.62 7.17 9.84
CA VAL A 78 -0.80 6.81 9.64
C VAL A 78 -1.66 7.32 10.79
N MET A 79 -1.20 7.16 12.04
CA MET A 79 -1.92 7.66 13.22
C MET A 79 -1.97 9.19 13.28
N ASP A 80 -0.97 9.88 12.74
CA ASP A 80 -1.00 11.34 12.59
C ASP A 80 -2.04 11.77 11.57
N ALA A 81 -2.18 11.08 10.44
CA ALA A 81 -3.26 11.29 9.49
C ALA A 81 -4.63 11.08 10.14
N LYS A 82 -4.79 10.04 10.98
CA LYS A 82 -6.02 9.81 11.75
C LYS A 82 -6.37 10.98 12.68
N ARG A 83 -5.38 11.53 13.38
CA ARG A 83 -5.60 12.64 14.34
C ARG A 83 -5.86 13.99 13.67
N LYS A 84 -5.15 14.26 12.56
CA LYS A 84 -5.14 15.57 11.88
C LYS A 84 -6.04 15.61 10.64
N GLY A 85 -6.57 14.45 10.21
CA GLY A 85 -7.28 14.26 8.94
C GLY A 85 -6.35 13.92 7.78
N THR A 86 -5.15 14.51 7.73
CA THR A 86 -4.16 14.29 6.67
C THR A 86 -2.73 14.28 7.22
N ALA A 87 -1.81 13.63 6.49
CA ALA A 87 -0.37 13.68 6.75
C ALA A 87 0.41 13.73 5.42
N SER A 88 1.45 14.59 5.35
CA SER A 88 2.29 14.74 4.15
C SER A 88 3.40 13.69 4.13
N PHE A 89 3.61 13.05 2.97
CA PHE A 89 4.69 12.08 2.79
C PHE A 89 6.09 12.69 2.89
N ASP A 90 6.26 13.98 2.57
CA ASP A 90 7.52 14.68 2.79
C ASP A 90 8.02 14.53 4.24
N GLN A 91 7.11 14.70 5.22
CA GLN A 91 7.45 14.54 6.64
C GLN A 91 7.92 13.12 6.96
N LEU A 92 7.26 12.09 6.41
CA LEU A 92 7.64 10.70 6.60
C LEU A 92 9.02 10.41 5.99
N TYR A 93 9.23 10.83 4.73
CA TYR A 93 10.51 10.60 4.04
C TYR A 93 11.66 11.30 4.74
N ASN A 94 11.46 12.52 5.24
CA ASN A 94 12.44 13.24 6.06
C ASN A 94 12.83 12.43 7.30
N VAL A 95 11.88 11.87 8.04
CA VAL A 95 12.16 11.03 9.20
C VAL A 95 12.93 9.76 8.83
N LEU A 96 12.53 9.07 7.75
CA LEU A 96 13.13 7.79 7.37
C LEU A 96 14.53 7.92 6.76
N THR A 97 14.84 9.03 6.10
CA THR A 97 16.12 9.24 5.40
C THR A 97 17.13 10.05 6.20
N ALA A 98 16.68 10.88 7.14
CA ALA A 98 17.56 11.77 7.87
C ALA A 98 18.48 11.02 8.85
N PRO A 99 19.81 11.30 8.82
CA PRO A 99 20.77 10.65 9.71
C PRO A 99 20.53 10.93 11.20
N GLU A 100 19.97 12.08 11.55
CA GLU A 100 19.67 12.48 12.92
C GLU A 100 18.62 11.58 13.62
N TYR A 101 17.77 10.91 12.86
CA TYR A 101 16.83 9.92 13.40
C TYR A 101 17.40 8.49 13.45
N HIS A 102 18.68 8.32 13.11
CA HIS A 102 19.40 7.05 13.10
C HIS A 102 18.77 5.95 12.21
N MET A 103 17.86 6.31 11.31
CA MET A 103 17.21 5.36 10.41
C MET A 103 17.99 5.19 9.10
N GLY A 104 18.33 6.28 8.41
CA GLY A 104 19.18 6.28 7.22
C GLY A 104 18.76 5.29 6.13
N ILE A 105 17.44 5.08 5.96
CA ILE A 105 16.93 4.13 5.00
C ILE A 105 17.09 4.69 3.58
N ARG A 106 17.59 3.86 2.69
CA ARG A 106 17.71 4.25 1.28
C ARG A 106 16.32 4.40 0.66
N SER A 107 16.10 5.49 -0.08
CA SER A 107 14.83 5.80 -0.72
C SER A 107 14.28 4.65 -1.58
N GLY A 108 15.17 3.87 -2.19
CA GLY A 108 14.76 2.72 -3.01
C GLY A 108 14.02 1.60 -2.29
N VAL A 109 14.11 1.48 -0.96
CA VAL A 109 13.42 0.44 -0.17
C VAL A 109 12.28 0.98 0.67
N ILE A 110 12.18 2.29 0.85
CA ILE A 110 11.12 2.94 1.63
C ILE A 110 9.72 2.50 1.18
N PRO A 111 9.37 2.48 -0.12
CA PRO A 111 8.05 2.06 -0.57
C PRO A 111 7.67 0.65 -0.14
N ILE A 112 8.65 -0.27 0.02
CA ILE A 112 8.40 -1.65 0.46
C ILE A 112 7.90 -1.66 1.91
N TYR A 113 8.52 -0.88 2.79
CA TYR A 113 8.09 -0.79 4.19
C TYR A 113 6.78 -0.02 4.35
N ILE A 114 6.57 1.03 3.54
CA ILE A 114 5.28 1.73 3.46
C ILE A 114 4.18 0.75 3.04
N ALA A 115 4.39 -0.03 1.98
CA ALA A 115 3.41 -1.01 1.51
C ALA A 115 3.10 -2.09 2.55
N ALA A 116 4.12 -2.56 3.29
CA ALA A 116 3.93 -3.53 4.37
C ALA A 116 3.03 -2.97 5.49
N VAL A 117 3.28 -1.73 5.96
CA VAL A 117 2.42 -1.10 6.96
C VAL A 117 1.04 -0.79 6.38
N PHE A 118 0.95 -0.28 5.16
CA PHE A 118 -0.32 0.09 4.53
C PHE A 118 -1.22 -1.11 4.23
N HIS A 119 -0.65 -2.32 4.12
CA HIS A 119 -1.43 -3.55 4.06
C HIS A 119 -2.39 -3.67 5.26
N GLU A 120 -1.90 -3.37 6.48
CA GLU A 120 -2.67 -3.47 7.72
C GLU A 120 -3.75 -2.36 7.85
N PHE A 121 -3.62 -1.26 7.09
CA PHE A 121 -4.54 -0.11 7.10
C PHE A 121 -5.24 0.11 5.76
N SER A 122 -5.22 -0.87 4.86
CA SER A 122 -5.65 -0.70 3.46
C SER A 122 -7.10 -0.21 3.29
N GLU A 123 -7.98 -0.58 4.23
CA GLU A 123 -9.38 -0.15 4.22
C GLU A 123 -9.60 1.26 4.79
N GLU A 124 -8.61 1.81 5.51
CA GLU A 124 -8.74 3.05 6.28
C GLU A 124 -7.94 4.21 5.69
N ILE A 125 -7.13 3.97 4.67
CA ILE A 125 -6.25 4.98 4.10
C ILE A 125 -6.60 5.32 2.65
N ILE A 126 -6.44 6.59 2.31
CA ILE A 126 -6.60 7.11 0.96
C ILE A 126 -5.35 7.92 0.63
N LEU A 127 -4.78 7.67 -0.54
CA LEU A 127 -3.69 8.46 -1.10
C LEU A 127 -4.28 9.57 -1.96
N GLN A 128 -3.72 10.77 -1.89
CA GLN A 128 -4.15 11.88 -2.73
C GLN A 128 -3.00 12.83 -3.08
N ASN A 129 -3.19 13.57 -4.15
CA ASN A 129 -2.40 14.72 -4.57
C ASN A 129 -3.32 15.90 -4.92
N ASP A 130 -2.79 16.97 -5.47
CA ASP A 130 -3.55 18.16 -5.88
C ASP A 130 -4.62 17.88 -6.96
N LEU A 131 -4.48 16.78 -7.70
CA LEU A 131 -5.45 16.36 -8.73
C LEU A 131 -6.59 15.49 -8.18
N GLY A 132 -6.47 15.00 -6.95
CA GLY A 132 -7.48 14.17 -6.29
C GLY A 132 -6.95 12.88 -5.69
N GLN A 133 -7.87 11.94 -5.47
CA GLN A 133 -7.56 10.64 -4.87
C GLN A 133 -6.89 9.70 -5.86
N LEU A 134 -5.97 8.89 -5.33
CA LEU A 134 -5.19 7.91 -6.07
C LEU A 134 -5.42 6.51 -5.49
N PRO A 135 -5.39 5.46 -6.34
CA PRO A 135 -5.48 4.09 -5.85
C PRO A 135 -4.25 3.72 -5.02
N LEU A 136 -4.44 2.88 -4.01
CA LEU A 136 -3.32 2.27 -3.29
C LEU A 136 -2.70 1.18 -4.18
N SER A 137 -1.68 1.56 -4.94
CA SER A 137 -1.03 0.70 -5.93
C SER A 137 0.49 0.83 -5.90
N ALA A 138 1.17 -0.15 -6.52
CA ALA A 138 2.62 -0.10 -6.67
C ALA A 138 3.08 1.15 -7.41
N ASP A 139 2.39 1.53 -8.48
CA ASP A 139 2.73 2.72 -9.27
C ASP A 139 2.55 4.01 -8.46
N THR A 140 1.48 4.12 -7.68
CA THR A 140 1.25 5.28 -6.80
C THR A 140 2.36 5.41 -5.76
N LEU A 141 2.77 4.30 -5.12
CA LEU A 141 3.88 4.32 -4.16
C LEU A 141 5.22 4.67 -4.81
N GLN A 142 5.41 4.34 -6.09
CA GLN A 142 6.58 4.77 -6.85
C GLN A 142 6.57 6.28 -7.13
N MET A 143 5.41 6.83 -7.50
CA MET A 143 5.26 8.28 -7.70
C MET A 143 5.51 9.05 -6.39
N ILE A 144 4.97 8.58 -5.27
CA ILE A 144 5.23 9.13 -3.94
C ILE A 144 6.72 9.10 -3.61
N ASN A 145 7.40 7.99 -3.92
CA ASN A 145 8.84 7.88 -3.68
C ASN A 145 9.69 8.84 -4.53
N ALA A 146 9.20 9.23 -5.69
CA ALA A 146 9.89 10.18 -6.56
C ALA A 146 9.71 11.64 -6.10
N CYS A 147 8.52 12.01 -5.65
CA CYS A 147 8.16 13.38 -5.25
C CYS A 147 7.24 13.33 -3.99
N PRO A 148 7.76 12.95 -2.81
CA PRO A 148 6.92 12.76 -1.62
C PRO A 148 6.20 14.05 -1.16
N GLU A 149 6.71 15.21 -1.50
CA GLU A 149 6.12 16.52 -1.21
C GLU A 149 4.76 16.76 -1.88
N ASP A 150 4.50 16.10 -3.00
CA ASP A 150 3.27 16.29 -3.79
C ASP A 150 2.10 15.43 -3.28
N TYR A 151 2.33 14.57 -2.28
CA TYR A 151 1.36 13.56 -1.86
C TYR A 151 1.03 13.64 -0.38
N THR A 152 -0.23 13.34 -0.08
CA THR A 152 -0.74 13.25 1.29
C THR A 152 -1.49 11.94 1.51
N LEU A 153 -1.44 11.47 2.76
CA LEU A 153 -2.26 10.39 3.28
C LEU A 153 -3.47 10.99 3.97
N VAL A 154 -4.65 10.49 3.65
CA VAL A 154 -5.91 10.76 4.36
C VAL A 154 -6.34 9.51 5.10
N PHE A 155 -6.75 9.65 6.36
CA PHE A 155 -7.32 8.54 7.11
C PHE A 155 -8.83 8.57 7.00
N LEU A 156 -9.41 7.52 6.47
CA LEU A 156 -10.85 7.32 6.39
C LEU A 156 -11.31 6.47 7.57
N GLU A 157 -12.01 7.07 8.50
CA GLU A 157 -12.59 6.31 9.60
C GLU A 157 -13.65 5.33 9.06
N TRP A 158 -13.31 4.03 9.13
CA TRP A 158 -14.18 2.95 8.66
C TRP A 158 -15.16 2.57 9.78
N ASN A 159 -16.44 2.65 9.50
CA ASN A 159 -17.49 2.30 10.44
C ASN A 159 -18.49 1.30 9.81
N PRO A 160 -19.34 0.61 10.61
CA PRO A 160 -20.28 -0.37 10.09
C PRO A 160 -21.23 0.16 9.01
N GLU A 161 -21.63 1.43 9.10
CA GLU A 161 -22.51 2.06 8.10
C GLU A 161 -21.82 2.20 6.75
N LYS A 162 -20.54 2.60 6.74
CA LYS A 162 -19.73 2.67 5.51
C LYS A 162 -19.48 1.29 4.93
N GLN A 163 -19.22 0.28 5.77
CA GLN A 163 -19.08 -1.11 5.34
C GLN A 163 -20.36 -1.62 4.66
N GLU A 164 -21.51 -1.41 5.28
CA GLU A 164 -22.80 -1.80 4.72
C GLU A 164 -23.06 -1.08 3.39
N PHE A 165 -22.76 0.21 3.32
CA PHE A 165 -22.93 1.02 2.10
C PHE A 165 -22.08 0.47 0.95
N VAL A 166 -20.78 0.22 1.19
CA VAL A 166 -19.86 -0.32 0.16
C VAL A 166 -20.27 -1.73 -0.25
N SER A 167 -20.70 -2.57 0.70
CA SER A 167 -21.22 -3.91 0.39
C SER A 167 -22.44 -3.84 -0.52
N LYS A 168 -23.42 -2.98 -0.23
CA LYS A 168 -24.59 -2.77 -1.07
C LYS A 168 -24.24 -2.25 -2.47
N LEU A 169 -23.26 -1.33 -2.57
CA LEU A 169 -22.76 -0.88 -3.87
C LEU A 169 -22.15 -2.03 -4.68
N SER A 170 -21.36 -2.88 -4.03
CA SER A 170 -20.75 -4.05 -4.68
C SER A 170 -21.80 -5.05 -5.18
N GLU A 171 -22.90 -5.23 -4.46
CA GLU A 171 -24.05 -6.06 -4.90
C GLU A 171 -24.75 -5.44 -6.10
N ILE A 172 -25.08 -4.14 -6.05
CA ILE A 172 -25.78 -3.43 -7.14
C ILE A 172 -24.95 -3.48 -8.43
N PHE A 173 -23.63 -3.31 -8.34
CA PHE A 173 -22.73 -3.29 -9.49
C PHE A 173 -22.05 -4.63 -9.77
N SER A 174 -22.55 -5.74 -9.20
CA SER A 174 -21.96 -7.09 -9.31
C SER A 174 -21.70 -7.54 -10.75
N ASN A 175 -22.56 -7.16 -11.70
CA ASN A 175 -22.39 -7.45 -13.14
C ASN A 175 -21.19 -6.74 -13.79
N TYR A 176 -20.60 -5.77 -13.13
CA TYR A 176 -19.46 -4.98 -13.60
C TYR A 176 -18.16 -5.29 -12.84
N VAL A 177 -18.19 -6.32 -12.02
CA VAL A 177 -17.05 -6.80 -11.22
C VAL A 177 -16.14 -7.67 -12.08
N ILE A 178 -14.83 -7.54 -11.88
CA ILE A 178 -13.81 -8.45 -12.41
C ILE A 178 -13.21 -9.24 -11.24
N GLU A 179 -13.17 -10.58 -11.35
CA GLU A 179 -12.66 -11.46 -10.27
C GLU A 179 -11.26 -11.08 -9.79
N ALA A 180 -10.36 -10.67 -10.70
CA ALA A 180 -9.01 -10.24 -10.34
C ALA A 180 -8.98 -9.00 -9.42
N GLU A 181 -10.06 -8.23 -9.37
CA GLU A 181 -10.16 -7.02 -8.55
C GLU A 181 -10.68 -7.30 -7.13
N LYS A 182 -11.16 -8.50 -6.84
CA LYS A 182 -11.50 -8.92 -5.47
C LYS A 182 -10.29 -8.90 -4.52
N ASN A 183 -9.09 -8.78 -5.08
CA ASN A 183 -7.85 -8.62 -4.31
C ASN A 183 -7.56 -7.17 -3.89
N PHE A 184 -8.35 -6.20 -4.33
CA PHE A 184 -8.27 -4.81 -3.88
C PHE A 184 -9.16 -4.57 -2.66
N SER A 185 -9.03 -3.39 -2.04
CA SER A 185 -9.91 -3.01 -0.94
C SER A 185 -11.38 -3.02 -1.38
N ALA A 186 -12.29 -3.25 -0.46
CA ALA A 186 -13.73 -3.26 -0.74
C ALA A 186 -14.20 -1.95 -1.38
N TYR A 187 -13.58 -0.83 -0.98
CA TYR A 187 -13.84 0.50 -1.53
C TYR A 187 -13.43 0.62 -2.99
N ASP A 188 -12.18 0.26 -3.32
CA ASP A 188 -11.66 0.31 -4.69
C ASP A 188 -12.44 -0.63 -5.61
N PHE A 189 -12.74 -1.83 -5.13
CA PHE A 189 -13.56 -2.81 -5.83
C PHE A 189 -14.93 -2.24 -6.25
N ALA A 190 -15.64 -1.59 -5.32
CA ALA A 190 -16.92 -0.94 -5.62
C ALA A 190 -16.74 0.23 -6.60
N ALA A 191 -15.73 1.06 -6.42
CA ALA A 191 -15.45 2.21 -7.28
C ALA A 191 -15.14 1.78 -8.73
N PHE A 192 -14.36 0.71 -8.93
CA PHE A 192 -14.07 0.18 -10.26
C PHE A 192 -15.32 -0.38 -10.95
N ALA A 193 -16.17 -1.09 -10.23
CA ALA A 193 -17.42 -1.61 -10.76
C ALA A 193 -18.38 -0.47 -11.19
N MET A 194 -18.53 0.55 -10.36
CA MET A 194 -19.31 1.76 -10.68
C MET A 194 -18.77 2.50 -11.90
N LYS A 195 -17.45 2.67 -12.01
CA LYS A 195 -16.81 3.29 -13.16
C LYS A 195 -17.10 2.54 -14.46
N ARG A 196 -17.02 1.22 -14.46
CA ARG A 196 -17.35 0.39 -15.63
C ARG A 196 -18.83 0.50 -16.01
N TRP A 197 -19.71 0.45 -15.02
CA TRP A 197 -21.12 0.69 -15.26
C TRP A 197 -21.34 2.03 -15.93
N TYR A 198 -20.79 3.12 -15.41
CA TYR A 198 -20.90 4.46 -16.00
C TYR A 198 -20.37 4.48 -17.44
N LEU A 199 -19.23 3.85 -17.70
CA LEU A 199 -18.66 3.78 -19.06
C LEU A 199 -19.51 2.97 -20.04
N SER A 200 -20.29 2.00 -19.55
CA SER A 200 -21.21 1.19 -20.37
C SER A 200 -22.47 1.93 -20.79
N LEU A 201 -22.82 3.05 -20.14
CA LEU A 201 -24.01 3.81 -20.46
C LEU A 201 -23.92 4.44 -21.87
N PRO A 202 -25.05 4.54 -22.59
CA PRO A 202 -25.12 5.30 -23.85
C PRO A 202 -24.70 6.76 -23.63
N ARG A 203 -24.19 7.40 -24.70
CA ARG A 203 -23.70 8.81 -24.61
C ARG A 203 -24.74 9.81 -24.11
N TYR A 204 -26.02 9.59 -24.39
CA TYR A 204 -27.10 10.45 -23.92
C TYR A 204 -27.49 10.23 -22.45
N ALA A 205 -26.94 9.21 -21.80
CA ALA A 205 -27.18 8.91 -20.37
C ALA A 205 -25.96 9.23 -19.49
N LYS A 206 -24.88 9.70 -20.09
CA LYS A 206 -23.66 10.19 -19.44
C LYS A 206 -23.73 11.70 -19.32
#